data_676f282d75031b476bb7d697c984596e
#
_entry.id   676f282d75031b476bb7d697c984596e
#
_cell.length_a   1.000
_cell.length_b   1.000
_cell.length_c   1.000
_cell.angle_alpha   90.00
_cell.angle_beta   90.00
_cell.angle_gamma   90.00
#
_symmetry.space_group_name_H-M   'P 1'
#
loop_
_entity.id
_entity.type
_entity.pdbx_description
1 polymer ?
#
loop_
_entity_poly.entity_id
_entity_poly.type
_entity_poly.pdbx_seq_one_letter_code
_entity_poly.pdbx_strand_id
1 'polypeptide(L)'
;QSHVVEVAANDGYLLQYVQARNIPCTGIEPTNKTATAARSKGIEIVEEFFSVQLAQTLTKQGKQADLTVANNVLAHVPDINDFVSGFALLLKPQGVATFEFPHLMRLIAENQFDTIYHEHFSYLTLTSVNQIFAKNGLVVFDVEKLVTHGGSLRVFAQRADSGQQTQSSSLKELLDQERDIGMNTAAYYRGFQARAEKVKNDLLKFLL
;
A
#
# COMPACT_ATOMS: atom_id res chain seq x y z
N GLN A 1 -19.59 -12.88 -11.34
CA GLN A 1 -19.76 -11.48 -10.96
C GLN A 1 -18.43 -10.97 -10.39
N SER A 2 -18.05 -9.72 -10.68
CA SER A 2 -16.84 -9.10 -10.12
C SER A 2 -17.00 -8.85 -8.63
N HIS A 3 -15.92 -8.98 -7.86
CA HIS A 3 -15.88 -8.72 -6.43
C HIS A 3 -14.69 -7.84 -6.07
N VAL A 4 -14.92 -6.80 -5.27
CA VAL A 4 -13.88 -5.86 -4.80
C VAL A 4 -13.68 -6.05 -3.30
N VAL A 5 -12.43 -6.16 -2.87
CA VAL A 5 -12.08 -6.19 -1.43
C VAL A 5 -11.15 -5.03 -1.12
N GLU A 6 -11.50 -4.21 -0.13
CA GLU A 6 -10.64 -3.15 0.39
C GLU A 6 -10.11 -3.54 1.77
N VAL A 7 -8.78 -3.51 1.93
CA VAL A 7 -8.10 -3.72 3.21
C VAL A 7 -7.78 -2.37 3.84
N ALA A 8 -8.05 -2.22 5.13
CA ALA A 8 -8.14 -0.95 5.84
C ALA A 8 -9.22 -0.04 5.25
N ALA A 9 -10.44 -0.60 5.12
CA ALA A 9 -11.58 0.05 4.46
C ALA A 9 -12.11 1.27 5.21
N ASN A 10 -11.64 1.49 6.44
CA ASN A 10 -12.03 2.59 7.29
C ASN A 10 -13.57 2.68 7.42
N ASP A 11 -14.16 3.85 7.27
CA ASP A 11 -15.60 4.06 7.29
C ASP A 11 -16.32 3.72 5.96
N GLY A 12 -15.63 3.03 5.04
CA GLY A 12 -16.16 2.63 3.73
C GLY A 12 -16.22 3.78 2.72
N TYR A 13 -15.39 4.81 2.91
CA TYR A 13 -15.39 5.99 2.05
C TYR A 13 -15.15 5.67 0.57
N LEU A 14 -14.36 4.65 0.25
CA LEU A 14 -14.14 4.18 -1.13
C LEU A 14 -15.22 3.19 -1.58
N LEU A 15 -15.51 2.18 -0.74
CA LEU A 15 -16.42 1.09 -1.11
C LEU A 15 -17.85 1.56 -1.37
N GLN A 16 -18.30 2.69 -0.80
CA GLN A 16 -19.61 3.27 -1.13
C GLN A 16 -19.78 3.55 -2.64
N TYR A 17 -18.70 3.93 -3.35
CA TYR A 17 -18.74 4.17 -4.80
C TYR A 17 -18.76 2.87 -5.62
N VAL A 18 -18.16 1.79 -5.09
CA VAL A 18 -18.24 0.45 -5.66
C VAL A 18 -19.64 -0.11 -5.52
N GLN A 19 -20.20 0.00 -4.31
CA GLN A 19 -21.57 -0.43 -3.98
C GLN A 19 -22.62 0.32 -4.82
N ALA A 20 -22.46 1.65 -4.99
CA ALA A 20 -23.35 2.45 -5.82
C ALA A 20 -23.41 2.01 -7.30
N ARG A 21 -22.44 1.22 -7.75
CA ARG A 21 -22.40 0.59 -9.08
C ARG A 21 -22.95 -0.85 -9.08
N ASN A 22 -23.54 -1.30 -7.97
CA ASN A 22 -24.01 -2.66 -7.77
C ASN A 22 -22.92 -3.72 -7.96
N ILE A 23 -21.67 -3.38 -7.62
CA ILE A 23 -20.56 -4.32 -7.62
C ILE A 23 -20.40 -4.86 -6.19
N PRO A 24 -20.46 -6.20 -6.00
CA PRO A 24 -20.20 -6.80 -4.71
C PRO A 24 -18.87 -6.36 -4.14
N CYS A 25 -18.86 -5.95 -2.87
CA CYS A 25 -17.65 -5.51 -2.21
C CYS A 25 -17.64 -5.92 -0.74
N THR A 26 -16.46 -6.13 -0.20
CA THR A 26 -16.20 -6.44 1.20
C THR A 26 -15.06 -5.55 1.70
N GLY A 27 -15.26 -4.87 2.82
CA GLY A 27 -14.21 -4.15 3.53
C GLY A 27 -13.62 -5.00 4.63
N ILE A 28 -12.32 -4.86 4.85
CA ILE A 28 -11.61 -5.43 6.01
C ILE A 28 -11.12 -4.26 6.85
N GLU A 29 -11.62 -4.14 8.09
CA GLU A 29 -11.33 -3.02 8.97
C GLU A 29 -11.37 -3.48 10.42
N PRO A 30 -10.22 -3.51 11.14
CA PRO A 30 -10.18 -4.06 12.50
C PRO A 30 -10.78 -3.13 13.56
N THR A 31 -10.95 -1.85 13.26
CA THR A 31 -11.40 -0.85 14.24
C THR A 31 -12.93 -0.80 14.30
N ASN A 32 -13.51 -1.21 15.41
CA ASN A 32 -14.96 -1.31 15.60
C ASN A 32 -15.73 -0.03 15.25
N LYS A 33 -15.22 1.14 15.63
CA LYS A 33 -15.91 2.42 15.38
C LYS A 33 -16.04 2.71 13.88
N THR A 34 -14.96 2.55 13.12
CA THR A 34 -14.93 2.76 11.67
C THR A 34 -15.70 1.67 10.94
N ALA A 35 -15.54 0.40 11.34
CA ALA A 35 -16.30 -0.73 10.82
C ALA A 35 -17.81 -0.54 10.98
N THR A 36 -18.26 -0.04 12.14
CA THR A 36 -19.68 0.28 12.39
C THR A 36 -20.18 1.39 11.47
N ALA A 37 -19.38 2.44 11.26
CA ALA A 37 -19.74 3.52 10.33
C ALA A 37 -19.86 3.03 8.88
N ALA A 38 -18.98 2.14 8.43
CA ALA A 38 -19.08 1.52 7.10
C ALA A 38 -20.32 0.62 6.97
N ARG A 39 -20.61 -0.20 7.98
CA ARG A 39 -21.83 -1.04 8.01
C ARG A 39 -23.11 -0.21 7.96
N SER A 40 -23.13 0.97 8.58
CA SER A 40 -24.30 1.89 8.51
C SER A 40 -24.58 2.40 7.10
N LYS A 41 -23.59 2.37 6.21
CA LYS A 41 -23.70 2.65 4.76
C LYS A 41 -24.10 1.41 3.94
N GLY A 42 -24.35 0.27 4.60
CA GLY A 42 -24.72 -1.00 3.95
C GLY A 42 -23.51 -1.78 3.39
N ILE A 43 -22.28 -1.42 3.74
CA ILE A 43 -21.08 -2.10 3.27
C ILE A 43 -20.84 -3.32 4.16
N GLU A 44 -20.56 -4.48 3.54
CA GLU A 44 -20.11 -5.67 4.26
C GLU A 44 -18.70 -5.45 4.81
N ILE A 45 -18.52 -5.57 6.14
CA ILE A 45 -17.24 -5.41 6.82
C ILE A 45 -16.87 -6.62 7.64
N VAL A 46 -15.67 -7.13 7.39
CA VAL A 46 -14.96 -8.10 8.24
C VAL A 46 -14.09 -7.33 9.24
N GLU A 47 -14.43 -7.45 10.54
CA GLU A 47 -13.78 -6.68 11.62
C GLU A 47 -12.59 -7.47 12.19
N GLU A 48 -11.56 -7.63 11.37
CA GLU A 48 -10.34 -8.36 11.68
C GLU A 48 -9.12 -7.69 11.03
N PHE A 49 -7.91 -7.97 11.54
CA PHE A 49 -6.68 -7.62 10.84
C PHE A 49 -6.48 -8.55 9.64
N PHE A 50 -6.08 -7.96 8.50
CA PHE A 50 -5.80 -8.74 7.31
C PHE A 50 -4.51 -9.56 7.49
N SER A 51 -4.59 -10.84 7.14
CA SER A 51 -3.51 -11.83 7.26
C SER A 51 -3.73 -12.97 6.26
N VAL A 52 -2.73 -13.83 6.10
CA VAL A 52 -2.86 -15.10 5.37
C VAL A 52 -4.03 -15.93 5.88
N GLN A 53 -4.22 -16.00 7.20
CA GLN A 53 -5.31 -16.78 7.80
C GLN A 53 -6.70 -16.24 7.40
N LEU A 54 -6.89 -14.93 7.45
CA LEU A 54 -8.15 -14.31 7.02
C LEU A 54 -8.36 -14.50 5.50
N ALA A 55 -7.32 -14.30 4.70
CA ALA A 55 -7.38 -14.51 3.26
C ALA A 55 -7.82 -15.95 2.91
N GLN A 56 -7.27 -16.96 3.59
CA GLN A 56 -7.69 -18.37 3.44
C GLN A 56 -9.15 -18.59 3.80
N THR A 57 -9.62 -17.95 4.86
CA THR A 57 -11.02 -18.03 5.30
C THR A 57 -11.96 -17.45 4.25
N LEU A 58 -11.65 -16.25 3.74
CA LEU A 58 -12.43 -15.58 2.70
C LEU A 58 -12.44 -16.37 1.39
N THR A 59 -11.29 -16.94 1.01
CA THR A 59 -11.18 -17.80 -0.18
C THR A 59 -12.07 -19.05 -0.05
N LYS A 60 -12.08 -19.72 1.10
CA LYS A 60 -12.96 -20.87 1.36
C LYS A 60 -14.45 -20.49 1.32
N GLN A 61 -14.79 -19.26 1.64
CA GLN A 61 -16.14 -18.71 1.53
C GLN A 61 -16.53 -18.27 0.11
N GLY A 62 -15.63 -18.42 -0.88
CA GLY A 62 -15.85 -17.98 -2.25
C GLY A 62 -15.74 -16.46 -2.45
N LYS A 63 -15.12 -15.74 -1.51
CA LYS A 63 -14.97 -14.28 -1.54
C LYS A 63 -13.64 -13.82 -2.16
N GLN A 64 -13.11 -14.59 -3.09
CA GLN A 64 -11.94 -14.13 -3.85
C GLN A 64 -12.28 -12.89 -4.69
N ALA A 65 -11.31 -12.00 -4.82
CA ALA A 65 -11.48 -10.68 -5.42
C ALA A 65 -10.93 -10.60 -6.85
N ASP A 66 -11.64 -9.87 -7.69
CA ASP A 66 -11.13 -9.39 -8.99
C ASP A 66 -10.25 -8.16 -8.81
N LEU A 67 -10.56 -7.34 -7.80
CA LEU A 67 -9.76 -6.18 -7.40
C LEU A 67 -9.63 -6.16 -5.89
N THR A 68 -8.40 -6.06 -5.41
CA THR A 68 -8.11 -5.70 -4.02
C THR A 68 -7.49 -4.31 -3.95
N VAL A 69 -7.84 -3.55 -2.92
CA VAL A 69 -7.33 -2.20 -2.68
C VAL A 69 -6.75 -2.11 -1.27
N ALA A 70 -5.57 -1.51 -1.13
CA ALA A 70 -4.89 -1.29 0.15
C ALA A 70 -4.21 0.08 0.14
N ASN A 71 -4.96 1.12 0.48
CA ASN A 71 -4.46 2.49 0.46
C ASN A 71 -3.93 2.88 1.84
N ASN A 72 -2.67 3.36 1.88
CA ASN A 72 -2.02 3.89 3.08
C ASN A 72 -2.04 2.93 4.30
N VAL A 73 -1.88 1.64 4.06
CA VAL A 73 -1.83 0.62 5.10
C VAL A 73 -0.53 -0.20 5.06
N LEU A 74 0.11 -0.34 3.90
CA LEU A 74 1.29 -1.20 3.72
C LEU A 74 2.46 -0.82 4.66
N ALA A 75 2.63 0.47 4.95
CA ALA A 75 3.64 0.96 5.88
C ALA A 75 3.32 0.68 7.36
N HIS A 76 2.06 0.41 7.69
CA HIS A 76 1.55 0.26 9.06
C HIS A 76 1.47 -1.20 9.54
N VAL A 77 1.88 -2.17 8.73
CA VAL A 77 1.78 -3.59 9.10
C VAL A 77 3.09 -4.12 9.66
N PRO A 78 3.08 -4.76 10.83
CA PRO A 78 4.30 -5.29 11.46
C PRO A 78 4.89 -6.48 10.70
N ASP A 79 4.06 -7.37 10.14
CA ASP A 79 4.48 -8.46 9.27
C ASP A 79 4.02 -8.23 7.83
N ILE A 80 4.85 -7.50 7.09
CA ILE A 80 4.58 -7.15 5.68
C ILE A 80 4.54 -8.39 4.77
N ASN A 81 5.26 -9.48 5.12
CA ASN A 81 5.28 -10.69 4.31
C ASN A 81 3.97 -11.47 4.45
N ASP A 82 3.46 -11.66 5.68
CA ASP A 82 2.15 -12.27 5.91
C ASP A 82 1.05 -11.46 5.21
N PHE A 83 1.08 -10.14 5.38
CA PHE A 83 0.13 -9.22 4.76
C PHE A 83 0.10 -9.37 3.23
N VAL A 84 1.25 -9.28 2.55
CA VAL A 84 1.32 -9.37 1.08
C VAL A 84 0.98 -10.77 0.57
N SER A 85 1.40 -11.84 1.28
CA SER A 85 1.02 -13.23 0.93
C SER A 85 -0.49 -13.44 0.98
N GLY A 86 -1.19 -12.76 1.89
CA GLY A 86 -2.66 -12.79 1.96
C GLY A 86 -3.32 -12.32 0.67
N PHE A 87 -2.80 -11.28 0.01
CA PHE A 87 -3.34 -10.80 -1.27
C PHE A 87 -3.18 -11.80 -2.40
N ALA A 88 -2.04 -12.50 -2.46
CA ALA A 88 -1.84 -13.55 -3.48
C ALA A 88 -2.86 -14.69 -3.35
N LEU A 89 -3.33 -14.99 -2.13
CA LEU A 89 -4.38 -15.99 -1.88
C LEU A 89 -5.78 -15.46 -2.16
N LEU A 90 -6.03 -14.20 -1.82
CA LEU A 90 -7.36 -13.58 -1.93
C LEU A 90 -7.72 -13.22 -3.37
N LEU A 91 -6.73 -12.92 -4.22
CA LEU A 91 -6.96 -12.61 -5.62
C LEU A 91 -7.44 -13.83 -6.41
N LYS A 92 -8.42 -13.63 -7.29
CA LYS A 92 -8.69 -14.56 -8.38
C LYS A 92 -7.47 -14.66 -9.32
N PRO A 93 -7.37 -15.70 -10.16
CA PRO A 93 -6.21 -15.90 -11.04
C PRO A 93 -5.81 -14.67 -11.88
N GLN A 94 -6.78 -13.90 -12.37
CA GLN A 94 -6.55 -12.68 -13.15
C GLN A 94 -6.89 -11.39 -12.40
N GLY A 95 -7.07 -11.50 -11.07
CA GLY A 95 -7.35 -10.36 -10.22
C GLY A 95 -6.16 -9.41 -10.11
N VAL A 96 -6.46 -8.16 -9.81
CA VAL A 96 -5.48 -7.08 -9.63
C VAL A 96 -5.51 -6.59 -8.19
N ALA A 97 -4.34 -6.33 -7.63
CA ALA A 97 -4.19 -5.63 -6.35
C ALA A 97 -3.60 -4.24 -6.56
N THR A 98 -4.14 -3.24 -5.86
CA THR A 98 -3.55 -1.90 -5.82
C THR A 98 -3.13 -1.56 -4.41
N PHE A 99 -1.94 -0.95 -4.29
CA PHE A 99 -1.41 -0.50 -3.00
C PHE A 99 -0.95 0.95 -3.15
N GLU A 100 -1.39 1.80 -2.23
CA GLU A 100 -0.89 3.17 -2.12
C GLU A 100 -0.07 3.33 -0.85
N PHE A 101 1.11 3.94 -0.96
CA PHE A 101 2.00 4.19 0.17
C PHE A 101 2.92 5.38 -0.10
N PRO A 102 3.37 6.12 0.96
CA PRO A 102 4.34 7.20 0.83
C PRO A 102 5.67 6.70 0.26
N HIS A 103 6.22 7.44 -0.72
CA HIS A 103 7.45 7.04 -1.40
C HIS A 103 8.68 7.55 -0.67
N LEU A 104 9.54 6.64 -0.18
CA LEU A 104 10.76 6.99 0.57
C LEU A 104 11.67 7.97 -0.21
N MET A 105 11.72 7.90 -1.53
CA MET A 105 12.49 8.84 -2.34
C MET A 105 12.03 10.30 -2.11
N ARG A 106 10.72 10.53 -2.05
CA ARG A 106 10.13 11.85 -1.79
C ARG A 106 10.40 12.28 -0.36
N LEU A 107 10.23 11.38 0.61
CA LEU A 107 10.55 11.64 2.01
C LEU A 107 11.98 12.16 2.17
N ILE A 108 12.95 11.48 1.56
CA ILE A 108 14.37 11.87 1.65
C ILE A 108 14.65 13.18 0.90
N ALA A 109 14.10 13.34 -0.31
CA ALA A 109 14.33 14.53 -1.13
C ALA A 109 13.77 15.81 -0.49
N GLU A 110 12.61 15.71 0.16
CA GLU A 110 11.85 16.86 0.72
C GLU A 110 11.99 16.99 2.24
N ASN A 111 12.85 16.18 2.87
CA ASN A 111 13.09 16.17 4.33
C ASN A 111 11.82 15.97 5.16
N GLN A 112 10.94 15.07 4.75
CA GLN A 112 9.67 14.77 5.42
C GLN A 112 9.90 13.90 6.67
N PHE A 113 10.78 14.32 7.57
CA PHE A 113 11.14 13.57 8.78
C PHE A 113 10.01 13.52 9.82
N ASP A 114 9.02 14.37 9.72
CA ASP A 114 7.79 14.40 10.51
C ASP A 114 6.90 13.15 10.27
N THR A 115 7.10 12.44 9.17
CA THR A 115 6.44 11.16 8.90
C THR A 115 7.12 9.96 9.60
N ILE A 116 8.26 10.19 10.28
CA ILE A 116 8.98 9.15 11.02
C ILE A 116 8.40 9.05 12.44
N TYR A 117 7.42 8.17 12.61
CA TYR A 117 6.75 7.92 13.89
C TYR A 117 6.40 6.42 14.05
N HIS A 118 6.03 6.02 15.28
CA HIS A 118 5.94 4.62 15.71
C HIS A 118 4.88 3.78 15.00
N GLU A 119 3.90 4.38 14.30
CA GLU A 119 2.90 3.65 13.52
C GLU A 119 3.42 3.21 12.15
N HIS A 120 4.53 3.81 11.65
CA HIS A 120 5.18 3.41 10.42
C HIS A 120 6.25 2.35 10.70
N PHE A 121 5.93 1.10 10.47
CA PHE A 121 6.89 -0.02 10.56
C PHE A 121 7.86 -0.05 9.39
N SER A 122 7.47 0.51 8.23
CA SER A 122 8.24 0.45 6.99
C SER A 122 8.26 1.77 6.25
N TYR A 123 9.40 2.11 5.66
CA TYR A 123 9.59 3.23 4.74
C TYR A 123 9.99 2.65 3.38
N LEU A 124 9.11 2.77 2.38
CA LEU A 124 9.12 1.91 1.21
C LEU A 124 9.61 2.64 -0.04
N THR A 125 10.50 1.96 -0.78
CA THR A 125 10.85 2.28 -2.16
C THR A 125 10.09 1.35 -3.10
N LEU A 126 9.98 1.70 -4.38
CA LEU A 126 9.44 0.78 -5.38
C LEU A 126 10.31 -0.49 -5.47
N THR A 127 11.62 -0.35 -5.38
CA THR A 127 12.58 -1.48 -5.37
C THR A 127 12.28 -2.46 -4.25
N SER A 128 12.10 -1.97 -3.00
CA SER A 128 11.80 -2.84 -1.86
C SER A 128 10.43 -3.51 -2.00
N VAL A 129 9.42 -2.76 -2.44
CA VAL A 129 8.07 -3.31 -2.65
C VAL A 129 8.08 -4.38 -3.75
N ASN A 130 8.77 -4.15 -4.86
CA ASN A 130 8.88 -5.14 -5.93
C ASN A 130 9.52 -6.44 -5.45
N GLN A 131 10.55 -6.37 -4.58
CA GLN A 131 11.19 -7.55 -3.98
C GLN A 131 10.27 -8.27 -2.98
N ILE A 132 9.59 -7.52 -2.10
CA ILE A 132 8.65 -8.08 -1.13
C ILE A 132 7.52 -8.80 -1.87
N PHE A 133 6.95 -8.17 -2.90
CA PHE A 133 5.84 -8.74 -3.65
C PHE A 133 6.25 -10.00 -4.40
N ALA A 134 7.39 -9.99 -5.09
CA ALA A 134 7.94 -11.16 -5.78
C ALA A 134 8.15 -12.36 -4.83
N LYS A 135 8.65 -12.09 -3.61
CA LYS A 135 8.85 -13.14 -2.59
C LYS A 135 7.53 -13.73 -2.08
N ASN A 136 6.44 -12.96 -2.12
CA ASN A 136 5.15 -13.32 -1.55
C ASN A 136 4.06 -13.62 -2.61
N GLY A 137 4.47 -14.02 -3.82
CA GLY A 137 3.58 -14.55 -4.86
C GLY A 137 2.84 -13.49 -5.68
N LEU A 138 3.27 -12.22 -5.62
CA LEU A 138 2.76 -11.13 -6.45
C LEU A 138 3.85 -10.61 -7.40
N VAL A 139 3.42 -10.06 -8.55
CA VAL A 139 4.27 -9.33 -9.49
C VAL A 139 3.70 -7.94 -9.68
N VAL A 140 4.50 -6.91 -9.44
CA VAL A 140 4.16 -5.53 -9.80
C VAL A 140 4.25 -5.38 -11.31
N PHE A 141 3.20 -4.88 -11.93
CA PHE A 141 3.18 -4.67 -13.39
C PHE A 141 3.08 -3.20 -13.79
N ASP A 142 2.61 -2.32 -12.89
CA ASP A 142 2.53 -0.88 -13.16
C ASP A 142 2.67 -0.04 -11.91
N VAL A 143 2.98 1.26 -12.07
CA VAL A 143 3.10 2.23 -10.99
C VAL A 143 2.67 3.62 -11.42
N GLU A 144 1.96 4.32 -10.52
CA GLU A 144 1.62 5.74 -10.63
C GLU A 144 2.28 6.55 -9.52
N LYS A 145 2.79 7.74 -9.84
CA LYS A 145 3.25 8.73 -8.87
C LYS A 145 2.07 9.63 -8.48
N LEU A 146 1.79 9.72 -7.19
CA LEU A 146 0.71 10.53 -6.64
C LEU A 146 1.26 11.69 -5.83
N VAL A 147 0.48 12.77 -5.73
CA VAL A 147 0.85 13.96 -4.93
C VAL A 147 0.38 13.88 -3.48
N THR A 148 -0.42 12.87 -3.14
CA THR A 148 -0.95 12.65 -1.80
C THR A 148 0.18 12.36 -0.79
N HIS A 149 -0.02 12.75 0.47
CA HIS A 149 0.89 12.47 1.59
C HIS A 149 2.36 12.87 1.33
N GLY A 150 2.59 13.99 0.66
CA GLY A 150 3.94 14.46 0.33
C GLY A 150 4.61 13.70 -0.83
N GLY A 151 3.85 12.91 -1.56
CA GLY A 151 4.28 12.08 -2.69
C GLY A 151 4.23 10.61 -2.37
N SER A 152 3.21 9.94 -2.91
CA SER A 152 2.99 8.49 -2.79
C SER A 152 3.22 7.77 -4.11
N LEU A 153 3.34 6.46 -4.01
CA LEU A 153 3.21 5.56 -5.15
C LEU A 153 1.89 4.78 -5.03
N ARG A 154 1.21 4.59 -6.16
CA ARG A 154 0.23 3.53 -6.31
C ARG A 154 0.82 2.47 -7.21
N VAL A 155 1.01 1.26 -6.68
CA VAL A 155 1.48 0.11 -7.45
C VAL A 155 0.30 -0.78 -7.80
N PHE A 156 0.38 -1.38 -8.99
CA PHE A 156 -0.57 -2.36 -9.48
C PHE A 156 0.14 -3.70 -9.55
N ALA A 157 -0.43 -4.69 -8.89
CA ALA A 157 0.14 -6.03 -8.80
C ALA A 157 -0.86 -7.11 -9.21
N GLN A 158 -0.34 -8.24 -9.61
CA GLN A 158 -1.10 -9.43 -9.99
C GLN A 158 -0.45 -10.66 -9.37
N ARG A 159 -1.15 -11.79 -9.39
CA ARG A 159 -0.56 -13.06 -8.97
C ARG A 159 0.59 -13.45 -9.88
N ALA A 160 1.68 -13.96 -9.30
CA ALA A 160 2.86 -14.38 -10.05
C ALA A 160 2.62 -15.65 -10.89
N ASP A 161 1.67 -16.51 -10.47
CA ASP A 161 1.40 -17.81 -11.09
C ASP A 161 0.37 -17.76 -12.23
N SER A 162 -0.45 -16.71 -12.30
CA SER A 162 -1.62 -16.69 -13.20
C SER A 162 -1.95 -15.32 -13.80
N GLY A 163 -1.29 -14.25 -13.36
CA GLY A 163 -1.50 -12.91 -13.87
C GLY A 163 -1.04 -12.75 -15.33
N GLN A 164 -1.73 -11.93 -16.12
CA GLN A 164 -1.50 -11.77 -17.56
C GLN A 164 -1.10 -10.35 -17.97
N GLN A 165 -1.00 -9.41 -17.00
CA GLN A 165 -0.58 -8.04 -17.29
C GLN A 165 0.91 -7.98 -17.59
N THR A 166 1.28 -7.22 -18.62
CA THR A 166 2.68 -6.95 -18.95
C THR A 166 3.20 -5.78 -18.14
N GLN A 167 4.48 -5.81 -17.80
CA GLN A 167 5.11 -4.70 -17.07
C GLN A 167 5.16 -3.44 -17.93
N SER A 168 4.77 -2.32 -17.32
CA SER A 168 4.77 -1.01 -17.96
C SER A 168 6.16 -0.39 -18.06
N SER A 169 6.33 0.60 -18.96
CA SER A 169 7.55 1.41 -19.00
C SER A 169 7.73 2.23 -17.72
N SER A 170 6.62 2.75 -17.14
CA SER A 170 6.64 3.53 -15.89
C SER A 170 7.27 2.77 -14.74
N LEU A 171 6.98 1.48 -14.61
CA LEU A 171 7.59 0.61 -13.60
C LEU A 171 9.10 0.54 -13.79
N LYS A 172 9.55 0.26 -15.02
CA LYS A 172 10.99 0.15 -15.34
C LYS A 172 11.71 1.48 -15.11
N GLU A 173 11.16 2.57 -15.63
CA GLU A 173 11.74 3.92 -15.49
C GLU A 173 11.93 4.32 -14.03
N LEU A 174 10.94 4.03 -13.16
CA LEU A 174 11.05 4.37 -11.75
C LEU A 174 12.06 3.48 -11.00
N LEU A 175 12.12 2.18 -11.31
CA LEU A 175 13.14 1.28 -10.75
C LEU A 175 14.56 1.71 -11.18
N ASP A 176 14.73 2.10 -12.46
CA ASP A 176 15.99 2.64 -12.96
C ASP A 176 16.34 3.97 -12.27
N GLN A 177 15.37 4.86 -12.06
CA GLN A 177 15.56 6.11 -11.33
C GLN A 177 16.03 5.87 -9.88
N GLU A 178 15.38 4.97 -9.11
CA GLU A 178 15.78 4.63 -7.75
C GLU A 178 17.22 4.05 -7.70
N ARG A 179 17.56 3.20 -8.65
CA ARG A 179 18.90 2.62 -8.78
C ARG A 179 19.94 3.70 -9.09
N ASP A 180 19.69 4.54 -10.09
CA ASP A 180 20.66 5.50 -10.61
C ASP A 180 20.97 6.62 -9.62
N ILE A 181 20.03 7.02 -8.76
CA ILE A 181 20.29 7.93 -7.64
C ILE A 181 20.89 7.24 -6.41
N GLY A 182 21.06 5.92 -6.45
CA GLY A 182 21.74 5.14 -5.41
C GLY A 182 20.89 4.79 -4.18
N MET A 183 19.56 4.74 -4.29
CA MET A 183 18.68 4.43 -3.15
C MET A 183 18.91 3.06 -2.51
N ASN A 184 19.57 2.15 -3.22
CA ASN A 184 19.97 0.83 -2.71
C ASN A 184 21.29 0.85 -1.92
N THR A 185 21.89 2.04 -1.69
CA THR A 185 23.14 2.21 -0.97
C THR A 185 22.99 3.08 0.27
N ALA A 186 23.73 2.79 1.33
CA ALA A 186 23.76 3.64 2.52
C ALA A 186 24.25 5.07 2.24
N ALA A 187 25.02 5.28 1.17
CA ALA A 187 25.53 6.59 0.79
C ALA A 187 24.44 7.61 0.49
N TYR A 188 23.33 7.17 -0.13
CA TYR A 188 22.18 8.02 -0.43
C TYR A 188 21.57 8.67 0.82
N TYR A 189 21.56 7.97 1.94
CA TYR A 189 20.89 8.39 3.18
C TYR A 189 21.77 9.23 4.12
N ARG A 190 23.09 9.23 3.94
CA ARG A 190 24.04 9.84 4.90
C ARG A 190 23.80 11.32 5.21
N GLY A 191 23.28 12.09 4.27
CA GLY A 191 23.03 13.54 4.47
C GLY A 191 21.69 13.88 5.10
N PHE A 192 20.80 12.92 5.34
CA PHE A 192 19.43 13.19 5.76
C PHE A 192 19.36 13.83 7.15
N GLN A 193 20.10 13.28 8.13
CA GLN A 193 20.14 13.82 9.50
C GLN A 193 20.54 15.30 9.53
N ALA A 194 21.59 15.68 8.82
CA ALA A 194 22.07 17.06 8.79
C ALA A 194 21.02 18.02 8.17
N ARG A 195 20.26 17.56 7.16
CA ARG A 195 19.17 18.35 6.59
C ARG A 195 18.00 18.53 7.56
N ALA A 196 17.61 17.47 8.29
CA ALA A 196 16.59 17.54 9.31
C ALA A 196 16.98 18.50 10.45
N GLU A 197 18.22 18.42 10.92
CA GLU A 197 18.78 19.35 11.92
C GLU A 197 18.78 20.80 11.43
N LYS A 198 19.09 21.01 10.15
CA LYS A 198 19.03 22.36 9.57
C LYS A 198 17.61 22.93 9.63
N VAL A 199 16.57 22.16 9.26
CA VAL A 199 15.16 22.61 9.36
C VAL A 199 14.81 23.01 10.79
N LYS A 200 15.16 22.17 11.77
CA LYS A 200 14.97 22.50 13.19
C LYS A 200 15.67 23.80 13.58
N ASN A 201 16.93 23.95 13.22
CA ASN A 201 17.74 25.10 13.60
C ASN A 201 17.25 26.40 12.93
N ASP A 202 16.81 26.33 11.68
CA ASP A 202 16.25 27.47 10.96
C ASP A 202 14.91 27.91 11.59
N LEU A 203 14.05 26.97 11.99
CA LEU A 203 12.83 27.28 12.73
C LEU A 203 13.13 27.93 14.08
N LEU A 204 14.07 27.39 14.86
CA LEU A 204 14.45 27.99 16.15
C LEU A 204 14.98 29.40 16.00
N LYS A 205 15.80 29.69 14.97
CA LYS A 205 16.29 31.04 14.68
C LYS A 205 15.17 32.01 14.30
N PHE A 206 14.11 31.54 13.67
CA PHE A 206 12.95 32.34 13.32
C PHE A 206 12.10 32.68 14.55
N LEU A 207 12.01 31.77 15.54
CA LEU A 207 11.18 31.90 16.72
C LEU A 207 11.87 32.73 17.88
N LEU A 208 13.20 32.83 17.87
CA LEU A 208 14.02 33.53 18.87
C LEU A 208 14.41 34.91 18.38
#